data_bb289a0a2c7481214282611ce946ddcf
#
_entry.id   bb289a0a2c7481214282611ce946ddcf
#
_cell.length_a   1.000
_cell.length_b   1.000
_cell.length_c   1.000
_cell.angle_alpha   90.00
_cell.angle_beta   90.00
_cell.angle_gamma   90.00
#
_symmetry.space_group_name_H-M   'P 1'
#
loop_
_entity.id
_entity.type
_entity.pdbx_description
1 polymer ?
#
loop_
_entity_poly.entity_id
_entity_poly.type
_entity_poly.pdbx_seq_one_letter_code
_entity_poly.pdbx_strand_id
1 'polypeptide(L)'
;SDVYKRQGRNPVFESNGDNAKMSYESVEPFVNYWGTKLNTQFTTSTGRRPAEQIVDMMNHSGDPRIGIWFQQPSGAEGWKGGQSGIESQEADFTGIANLNKANLGDYASPYALMKYDEVLFIQAEAIQRGWIAGDAAACYQNAIRASINYWKEVDTTGLNITDKVIENFLANVPYDGTLESIINQKYVALFWVGYEAWADYRRTGYPV
;
A
#
# COMPACT_ATOMS: atom_id res chain seq x y z
N SER A 1 1.93 6.41 34.18
CA SER A 1 2.97 7.47 34.06
C SER A 1 4.32 6.97 33.53
N ASP A 2 4.59 5.65 33.55
CA ASP A 2 5.88 5.13 33.08
C ASP A 2 5.97 4.87 31.58
N VAL A 3 4.86 4.83 30.87
CA VAL A 3 4.82 4.62 29.43
C VAL A 3 5.54 5.74 28.69
N TYR A 4 5.35 6.99 29.08
CA TYR A 4 6.01 8.15 28.49
C TYR A 4 7.52 8.22 28.74
N LYS A 5 7.98 7.68 29.86
CA LYS A 5 9.42 7.64 30.18
C LYS A 5 10.18 6.55 29.39
N ARG A 6 9.46 5.60 28.80
CA ARG A 6 10.06 4.49 28.04
C ARG A 6 10.21 4.81 26.55
N GLN A 7 9.50 5.81 26.01
CA GLN A 7 9.51 6.14 24.57
C GLN A 7 10.90 6.50 24.03
N GLY A 8 11.78 7.08 24.82
CA GLY A 8 13.17 7.35 24.41
C GLY A 8 14.15 6.19 24.60
N ARG A 9 13.67 5.02 25.07
CA ARG A 9 14.52 3.83 25.35
C ARG A 9 14.09 2.58 24.59
N ASN A 10 12.91 2.57 24.00
CA ASN A 10 12.44 1.43 23.21
C ASN A 10 12.73 1.71 21.74
N PRO A 11 13.38 0.77 21.04
CA PRO A 11 13.59 0.90 19.61
C PRO A 11 12.23 0.96 18.92
N VAL A 12 12.11 1.85 17.96
CA VAL A 12 11.04 1.88 16.96
C VAL A 12 11.58 1.31 15.66
N PHE A 13 10.74 1.05 14.69
CA PHE A 13 11.20 0.62 13.36
C PHE A 13 12.09 1.72 12.76
N GLU A 14 13.28 1.34 12.32
CA GLU A 14 14.28 2.23 11.71
C GLU A 14 14.45 1.96 10.21
N SER A 15 13.96 0.80 9.73
CA SER A 15 14.07 0.38 8.35
C SER A 15 12.99 -0.65 7.96
N ASN A 16 12.89 -0.98 6.67
CA ASN A 16 12.06 -2.09 6.19
C ASN A 16 12.49 -3.46 6.76
N GLY A 17 13.72 -3.58 7.27
CA GLY A 17 14.19 -4.78 7.96
C GLY A 17 13.45 -5.07 9.26
N ASP A 18 12.88 -4.03 9.88
CA ASP A 18 12.16 -4.12 11.16
C ASP A 18 10.67 -4.42 10.98
N ASN A 19 10.20 -4.54 9.73
CA ASN A 19 8.80 -4.82 9.44
C ASN A 19 8.34 -6.07 10.16
N ALA A 20 7.25 -5.97 10.94
CA ALA A 20 6.63 -7.10 11.61
C ALA A 20 5.92 -7.96 10.56
N LYS A 21 6.51 -9.10 10.24
CA LYS A 21 6.03 -10.00 9.19
C LYS A 21 5.70 -11.38 9.75
N MET A 22 4.60 -11.96 9.28
CA MET A 22 4.31 -13.38 9.44
C MET A 22 4.91 -14.13 8.26
N SER A 23 5.78 -15.09 8.52
CA SER A 23 6.40 -15.93 7.49
C SER A 23 5.48 -17.11 7.14
N TYR A 24 5.52 -17.50 5.88
CA TYR A 24 4.81 -18.65 5.35
C TYR A 24 5.77 -19.59 4.62
N GLU A 25 5.29 -20.79 4.31
CA GLU A 25 6.00 -21.76 3.51
C GLU A 25 5.31 -21.99 2.17
N SER A 26 6.02 -22.61 1.23
CA SER A 26 5.45 -22.92 -0.09
C SER A 26 4.55 -24.17 -0.11
N VAL A 27 4.40 -24.85 1.04
CA VAL A 27 3.70 -26.15 1.18
C VAL A 27 2.62 -26.04 2.26
N GLU A 28 1.42 -26.56 1.92
CA GLU A 28 0.29 -26.68 2.87
C GLU A 28 0.70 -27.45 4.16
N PRO A 29 0.17 -27.09 5.33
CA PRO A 29 -0.88 -26.07 5.55
C PRO A 29 -0.36 -24.67 5.86
N PHE A 30 0.92 -24.40 5.75
CA PHE A 30 1.57 -23.15 6.20
C PHE A 30 1.76 -22.11 5.07
N VAL A 31 0.86 -22.10 4.11
CA VAL A 31 0.90 -21.18 2.96
C VAL A 31 0.18 -19.87 3.24
N ASN A 32 0.61 -18.81 2.52
CA ASN A 32 -0.07 -17.53 2.55
C ASN A 32 -1.50 -17.65 2.00
N TYR A 33 -2.47 -17.20 2.79
CA TYR A 33 -3.88 -17.21 2.41
C TYR A 33 -4.14 -16.50 1.08
N TRP A 34 -3.58 -15.32 0.87
CA TRP A 34 -3.78 -14.56 -0.35
C TRP A 34 -3.12 -15.24 -1.56
N GLY A 35 -1.95 -15.84 -1.38
CA GLY A 35 -1.32 -16.67 -2.40
C GLY A 35 -2.25 -17.78 -2.85
N THR A 36 -2.85 -18.53 -1.91
CA THR A 36 -3.84 -19.57 -2.21
C THR A 36 -5.04 -19.00 -2.95
N LYS A 37 -5.63 -17.89 -2.48
CA LYS A 37 -6.83 -17.31 -3.10
C LYS A 37 -6.57 -16.79 -4.52
N LEU A 38 -5.44 -16.12 -4.75
CA LEU A 38 -5.06 -15.64 -6.08
C LEU A 38 -4.81 -16.78 -7.07
N ASN A 39 -4.33 -17.92 -6.57
CA ASN A 39 -4.08 -19.09 -7.44
C ASN A 39 -5.32 -19.95 -7.71
N THR A 40 -6.30 -19.99 -6.81
CA THR A 40 -7.42 -20.92 -6.88
C THR A 40 -8.78 -20.28 -7.10
N GLN A 41 -9.04 -19.09 -6.56
CA GLN A 41 -10.37 -18.48 -6.53
C GLN A 41 -10.45 -17.13 -7.25
N PHE A 42 -9.40 -16.34 -7.24
CA PHE A 42 -9.41 -15.00 -7.87
C PHE A 42 -8.89 -15.08 -9.30
N THR A 43 -9.61 -15.81 -10.13
CA THR A 43 -9.33 -15.90 -11.57
C THR A 43 -9.81 -14.64 -12.29
N THR A 44 -9.43 -14.49 -13.55
CA THR A 44 -9.83 -13.34 -14.38
C THR A 44 -11.33 -13.16 -14.55
N SER A 45 -12.11 -14.23 -14.41
CA SER A 45 -13.57 -14.20 -14.60
C SER A 45 -14.38 -13.99 -13.32
N THR A 46 -13.84 -14.40 -12.16
CA THR A 46 -14.55 -14.37 -10.87
C THR A 46 -13.77 -13.67 -9.77
N GLY A 47 -12.61 -13.10 -10.10
CA GLY A 47 -11.66 -12.60 -9.15
C GLY A 47 -12.02 -11.26 -8.52
N ARG A 48 -11.34 -10.97 -7.43
CA ARG A 48 -11.35 -9.63 -6.85
C ARG A 48 -10.65 -8.65 -7.79
N ARG A 49 -11.20 -7.45 -7.88
CA ARG A 49 -10.65 -6.36 -8.67
C ARG A 49 -10.20 -5.25 -7.75
N PRO A 50 -9.18 -4.47 -8.13
CA PRO A 50 -8.88 -3.25 -7.42
C PRO A 50 -10.05 -2.28 -7.53
N ALA A 51 -10.36 -1.58 -6.44
CA ALA A 51 -11.37 -0.54 -6.44
C ALA A 51 -10.92 0.65 -7.30
N GLU A 52 -11.87 1.31 -7.95
CA GLU A 52 -11.64 2.52 -8.76
C GLU A 52 -10.87 3.57 -7.97
N GLN A 53 -11.27 3.84 -6.73
CA GLN A 53 -10.63 4.85 -5.88
C GLN A 53 -9.10 4.69 -5.78
N ILE A 54 -8.60 3.50 -5.43
CA ILE A 54 -7.15 3.32 -5.29
C ILE A 54 -6.43 3.41 -6.64
N VAL A 55 -7.03 2.88 -7.69
CA VAL A 55 -6.44 2.93 -9.04
C VAL A 55 -6.37 4.36 -9.54
N ASP A 56 -7.41 5.15 -9.34
CA ASP A 56 -7.46 6.56 -9.74
C ASP A 56 -6.47 7.42 -8.96
N MET A 57 -6.36 7.23 -7.64
CA MET A 57 -5.34 7.89 -6.83
C MET A 57 -3.93 7.62 -7.36
N MET A 58 -3.64 6.36 -7.72
CA MET A 58 -2.34 5.97 -8.24
C MET A 58 -2.09 6.51 -9.65
N ASN A 59 -3.11 6.51 -10.52
CA ASN A 59 -3.03 7.07 -11.87
C ASN A 59 -2.76 8.58 -11.84
N HIS A 60 -3.51 9.34 -11.04
CA HIS A 60 -3.35 10.79 -10.94
C HIS A 60 -1.98 11.20 -10.43
N SER A 61 -1.42 10.44 -9.51
CA SER A 61 -0.10 10.73 -8.96
C SER A 61 1.06 10.17 -9.79
N GLY A 62 0.80 9.23 -10.68
CA GLY A 62 1.85 8.48 -11.40
C GLY A 62 2.60 7.52 -10.48
N ASP A 63 1.89 6.86 -9.56
CA ASP A 63 2.47 6.00 -8.54
C ASP A 63 3.15 4.76 -9.17
N PRO A 64 4.47 4.58 -8.95
CA PRO A 64 5.21 3.48 -9.59
C PRO A 64 4.82 2.09 -9.06
N ARG A 65 4.12 1.98 -7.92
CA ARG A 65 3.68 0.70 -7.34
C ARG A 65 2.52 0.08 -8.12
N ILE A 66 1.84 0.84 -8.98
CA ILE A 66 0.62 0.39 -9.68
C ILE A 66 0.85 -0.90 -10.49
N GLY A 67 1.97 -1.01 -11.20
CA GLY A 67 2.34 -2.21 -11.97
C GLY A 67 2.80 -3.39 -11.11
N ILE A 68 3.27 -3.13 -9.87
CA ILE A 68 3.59 -4.20 -8.92
C ILE A 68 2.31 -4.88 -8.43
N TRP A 69 1.27 -4.10 -8.12
CA TRP A 69 0.05 -4.59 -7.51
C TRP A 69 -1.01 -5.06 -8.50
N PHE A 70 -1.04 -4.43 -9.67
CA PHE A 70 -2.09 -4.68 -10.66
C PHE A 70 -1.51 -5.11 -12.00
N GLN A 71 -2.32 -5.80 -12.75
CA GLN A 71 -2.04 -6.24 -14.12
C GLN A 71 -3.14 -5.73 -15.05
N GLN A 72 -2.74 -5.07 -16.13
CA GLN A 72 -3.68 -4.64 -17.16
C GLN A 72 -4.21 -5.86 -17.92
N PRO A 73 -5.51 -5.88 -18.26
CA PRO A 73 -6.03 -6.84 -19.23
C PRO A 73 -5.36 -6.64 -20.59
N SER A 74 -5.27 -7.73 -21.38
CA SER A 74 -4.73 -7.66 -22.72
C SER A 74 -5.52 -6.67 -23.58
N GLY A 75 -4.82 -5.74 -24.24
CA GLY A 75 -5.41 -4.71 -25.09
C GLY A 75 -6.05 -3.53 -24.35
N ALA A 76 -5.94 -3.45 -23.01
CA ALA A 76 -6.42 -2.29 -22.28
C ALA A 76 -5.43 -1.12 -22.39
N GLU A 77 -5.95 0.08 -22.56
CA GLU A 77 -5.18 1.32 -22.48
C GLU A 77 -5.31 1.90 -21.08
N GLY A 78 -4.18 2.01 -20.36
CA GLY A 78 -4.12 2.56 -19.00
C GLY A 78 -4.70 1.62 -17.94
N TRP A 79 -4.76 2.14 -16.71
CA TRP A 79 -5.25 1.41 -15.55
C TRP A 79 -6.69 1.82 -15.23
N LYS A 80 -7.57 0.84 -15.03
CA LYS A 80 -8.96 1.07 -14.64
C LYS A 80 -9.29 0.19 -13.45
N GLY A 81 -9.84 0.80 -12.40
CA GLY A 81 -10.39 0.10 -11.24
C GLY A 81 -11.87 -0.24 -11.42
N GLY A 82 -12.37 -1.12 -10.57
CA GLY A 82 -13.78 -1.49 -10.54
C GLY A 82 -14.57 -0.59 -9.59
N GLN A 83 -15.77 -0.18 -10.01
CA GLN A 83 -16.67 0.56 -9.16
C GLN A 83 -17.10 -0.29 -7.95
N SER A 84 -17.01 0.29 -6.75
CA SER A 84 -17.46 -0.36 -5.52
C SER A 84 -18.95 -0.12 -5.27
N GLY A 85 -19.62 -1.10 -4.63
CA GLY A 85 -21.00 -0.93 -4.19
C GLY A 85 -22.08 -1.14 -5.26
N ILE A 86 -21.71 -1.59 -6.47
CA ILE A 86 -22.69 -1.97 -7.52
C ILE A 86 -23.18 -3.41 -7.32
N GLU A 87 -24.38 -3.69 -7.79
CA GLU A 87 -24.90 -5.05 -7.80
C GLU A 87 -24.09 -5.95 -8.73
N SER A 88 -23.89 -7.21 -8.32
CA SER A 88 -23.06 -8.17 -9.09
C SER A 88 -23.57 -8.44 -10.50
N GLN A 89 -24.86 -8.27 -10.73
CA GLN A 89 -25.51 -8.44 -12.05
C GLN A 89 -25.22 -7.27 -13.01
N GLU A 90 -24.87 -6.10 -12.47
CA GLU A 90 -24.53 -4.89 -13.23
C GLU A 90 -23.02 -4.70 -13.40
N ALA A 91 -22.21 -5.56 -12.78
CA ALA A 91 -20.78 -5.44 -12.80
C ALA A 91 -20.20 -5.78 -14.20
N ASP A 92 -19.69 -4.77 -14.87
CA ASP A 92 -18.87 -4.93 -16.07
C ASP A 92 -17.39 -4.88 -15.71
N PHE A 93 -16.71 -6.01 -15.90
CA PHE A 93 -15.26 -6.13 -15.62
C PHE A 93 -14.40 -5.90 -16.87
N THR A 94 -14.98 -5.44 -17.98
CA THR A 94 -14.25 -5.17 -19.22
C THR A 94 -13.23 -4.06 -19.03
N GLY A 95 -11.98 -4.35 -19.34
CA GLY A 95 -10.87 -3.41 -19.20
C GLY A 95 -10.43 -3.09 -17.77
N ILE A 96 -11.09 -3.67 -16.75
CA ILE A 96 -10.70 -3.47 -15.35
C ILE A 96 -9.44 -4.28 -15.04
N ALA A 97 -8.49 -3.65 -14.35
CA ALA A 97 -7.24 -4.27 -13.93
C ALA A 97 -7.47 -5.50 -13.03
N ASN A 98 -6.57 -6.45 -13.09
CA ASN A 98 -6.50 -7.59 -12.19
C ASN A 98 -5.49 -7.34 -11.09
N LEU A 99 -5.55 -8.11 -10.01
CA LEU A 99 -4.43 -8.22 -9.08
C LEU A 99 -3.26 -8.91 -9.78
N ASN A 100 -2.05 -8.41 -9.59
CA ASN A 100 -0.86 -8.98 -10.22
C ASN A 100 -0.47 -10.29 -9.52
N LYS A 101 -0.94 -11.39 -10.07
CA LYS A 101 -0.70 -12.72 -9.52
C LYS A 101 0.78 -13.10 -9.48
N ALA A 102 1.60 -12.62 -10.42
CA ALA A 102 3.02 -12.93 -10.45
C ALA A 102 3.72 -12.40 -9.19
N ASN A 103 3.34 -11.22 -8.72
CA ASN A 103 3.93 -10.59 -7.54
C ASN A 103 3.22 -10.97 -6.24
N LEU A 104 1.90 -11.15 -6.27
CA LEU A 104 1.08 -11.31 -5.07
C LEU A 104 0.65 -12.76 -4.78
N GLY A 105 0.90 -13.67 -5.72
CA GLY A 105 0.40 -15.05 -5.68
C GLY A 105 1.38 -16.07 -5.10
N ASP A 106 2.53 -15.67 -4.61
CA ASP A 106 3.48 -16.59 -3.99
C ASP A 106 2.96 -17.13 -2.65
N TYR A 107 2.94 -18.46 -2.51
CA TYR A 107 2.49 -19.15 -1.30
C TYR A 107 3.38 -18.86 -0.09
N ALA A 108 4.66 -18.62 -0.30
CA ALA A 108 5.63 -18.30 0.75
C ALA A 108 5.74 -16.80 1.03
N SER A 109 5.02 -15.96 0.30
CA SER A 109 5.08 -14.51 0.49
C SER A 109 4.72 -14.12 1.92
N PRO A 110 5.58 -13.37 2.64
CA PRO A 110 5.29 -12.96 4.01
C PRO A 110 4.13 -11.94 4.03
N TYR A 111 3.31 -12.02 5.08
CA TYR A 111 2.27 -11.02 5.33
C TYR A 111 2.78 -10.01 6.36
N ALA A 112 2.82 -8.75 5.97
CA ALA A 112 3.23 -7.67 6.86
C ALA A 112 2.06 -7.27 7.79
N LEU A 113 2.27 -7.39 9.10
CA LEU A 113 1.33 -6.96 10.13
C LEU A 113 1.47 -5.46 10.42
N MET A 114 2.70 -4.96 10.41
CA MET A 114 3.04 -3.55 10.54
C MET A 114 4.33 -3.27 9.78
N LYS A 115 4.38 -2.16 9.06
CA LYS A 115 5.52 -1.78 8.23
C LYS A 115 6.16 -0.47 8.70
N TYR A 116 7.42 -0.30 8.34
CA TYR A 116 8.18 0.91 8.66
C TYR A 116 7.56 2.18 8.02
N ASP A 117 7.02 2.06 6.80
CA ASP A 117 6.30 3.17 6.14
C ASP A 117 5.09 3.64 6.97
N GLU A 118 4.36 2.73 7.59
CA GLU A 118 3.24 3.06 8.46
C GLU A 118 3.70 3.83 9.71
N VAL A 119 4.79 3.40 10.36
CA VAL A 119 5.37 4.11 11.50
C VAL A 119 5.77 5.53 11.14
N LEU A 120 6.38 5.73 9.96
CA LEU A 120 6.76 7.06 9.46
C LEU A 120 5.54 7.94 9.17
N PHE A 121 4.45 7.40 8.62
CA PHE A 121 3.20 8.16 8.44
C PHE A 121 2.57 8.53 9.79
N ILE A 122 2.60 7.65 10.79
CA ILE A 122 2.14 7.96 12.15
C ILE A 122 2.98 9.09 12.76
N GLN A 123 4.29 9.08 12.57
CA GLN A 123 5.17 10.16 13.02
C GLN A 123 4.85 11.48 12.29
N ALA A 124 4.67 11.44 10.96
CA ALA A 124 4.29 12.62 10.19
C ALA A 124 2.98 13.23 10.71
N GLU A 125 1.97 12.41 10.97
CA GLU A 125 0.70 12.86 11.55
C GLU A 125 0.89 13.44 12.96
N ALA A 126 1.66 12.78 13.83
CA ALA A 126 1.89 13.25 15.19
C ALA A 126 2.62 14.62 15.23
N ILE A 127 3.56 14.83 14.31
CA ILE A 127 4.23 16.12 14.14
C ILE A 127 3.27 17.17 13.59
N GLN A 128 2.52 16.84 12.56
CA GLN A 128 1.53 17.73 11.94
C GLN A 128 0.48 18.20 12.96
N ARG A 129 0.08 17.33 13.88
CA ARG A 129 -0.85 17.65 14.98
C ARG A 129 -0.19 18.39 16.15
N GLY A 130 1.12 18.59 16.13
CA GLY A 130 1.88 19.23 17.21
C GLY A 130 2.04 18.37 18.47
N TRP A 131 1.85 17.06 18.39
CA TRP A 131 2.00 16.15 19.54
C TRP A 131 3.44 15.83 19.85
N ILE A 132 4.29 15.82 18.82
CA ILE A 132 5.74 15.66 18.94
C ILE A 132 6.46 16.69 18.06
N ALA A 133 7.68 17.04 18.41
CA ALA A 133 8.53 17.88 17.58
C ALA A 133 9.18 17.06 16.46
N GLY A 134 9.39 17.68 15.28
CA GLY A 134 10.04 17.02 14.16
C GLY A 134 9.73 17.70 12.83
N ASP A 135 10.11 17.04 11.75
CA ASP A 135 9.84 17.45 10.37
C ASP A 135 8.82 16.49 9.73
N ALA A 136 7.56 16.92 9.65
CA ALA A 136 6.48 16.15 9.07
C ALA A 136 6.70 15.86 7.58
N ALA A 137 7.29 16.81 6.84
CA ALA A 137 7.57 16.63 5.41
C ALA A 137 8.63 15.56 5.18
N ALA A 138 9.68 15.55 5.99
CA ALA A 138 10.71 14.50 5.92
C ALA A 138 10.12 13.12 6.26
N CYS A 139 9.33 13.01 7.32
CA CYS A 139 8.67 11.74 7.68
C CYS A 139 7.74 11.26 6.56
N TYR A 140 6.93 12.13 5.98
CA TYR A 140 6.04 11.84 4.88
C TYR A 140 6.78 11.31 3.64
N GLN A 141 7.82 12.02 3.19
CA GLN A 141 8.62 11.60 2.04
C GLN A 141 9.33 10.26 2.29
N ASN A 142 9.90 10.08 3.47
CA ASN A 142 10.57 8.84 3.85
C ASN A 142 9.59 7.67 3.94
N ALA A 143 8.34 7.91 4.40
CA ALA A 143 7.30 6.89 4.42
C ALA A 143 6.97 6.40 2.99
N ILE A 144 6.80 7.32 2.05
CA ILE A 144 6.56 6.96 0.64
C ILE A 144 7.74 6.16 0.07
N ARG A 145 8.98 6.60 0.32
CA ARG A 145 10.19 5.88 -0.11
C ARG A 145 10.25 4.47 0.48
N ALA A 146 10.00 4.34 1.77
CA ALA A 146 10.01 3.06 2.46
C ALA A 146 8.96 2.10 1.87
N SER A 147 7.76 2.61 1.60
CA SER A 147 6.68 1.84 0.96
C SER A 147 7.07 1.38 -0.45
N ILE A 148 7.59 2.26 -1.30
CA ILE A 148 8.01 1.88 -2.65
C ILE A 148 9.14 0.83 -2.58
N ASN A 149 10.14 1.04 -1.72
CA ASN A 149 11.26 0.10 -1.60
C ASN A 149 10.83 -1.27 -1.08
N TYR A 150 9.87 -1.32 -0.14
CA TYR A 150 9.27 -2.59 0.31
C TYR A 150 8.65 -3.36 -0.88
N TRP A 151 7.85 -2.67 -1.69
CA TRP A 151 7.17 -3.31 -2.81
C TRP A 151 8.09 -3.64 -3.99
N LYS A 152 9.20 -2.92 -4.16
CA LYS A 152 10.26 -3.32 -5.11
C LYS A 152 10.85 -4.70 -4.80
N GLU A 153 10.96 -5.07 -3.52
CA GLU A 153 11.44 -6.40 -3.12
C GLU A 153 10.45 -7.52 -3.50
N VAL A 154 9.15 -7.18 -3.62
CA VAL A 154 8.10 -8.13 -4.02
C VAL A 154 7.97 -8.25 -5.54
N ASP A 155 8.48 -7.27 -6.31
CA ASP A 155 8.35 -7.25 -7.76
C ASP A 155 9.20 -8.34 -8.43
N THR A 156 8.52 -9.30 -9.03
CA THR A 156 9.10 -10.37 -9.86
C THR A 156 8.98 -10.08 -11.36
N THR A 157 8.32 -9.00 -11.75
CA THR A 157 8.05 -8.65 -13.15
C THR A 157 9.11 -7.75 -13.75
N GLY A 158 10.06 -7.27 -12.94
CA GLY A 158 11.23 -6.49 -13.38
C GLY A 158 10.89 -5.04 -13.74
N LEU A 159 9.96 -4.43 -13.02
CA LEU A 159 9.67 -3.01 -13.16
C LEU A 159 10.91 -2.19 -12.78
N ASN A 160 11.35 -1.33 -13.68
CA ASN A 160 12.55 -0.51 -13.47
C ASN A 160 12.22 0.74 -12.60
N ILE A 161 11.96 0.51 -11.31
CA ILE A 161 11.71 1.60 -10.35
C ILE A 161 13.05 2.07 -9.78
N THR A 162 13.68 3.01 -10.49
CA THR A 162 14.94 3.65 -10.07
C THR A 162 14.67 4.76 -9.04
N ASP A 163 15.75 5.23 -8.38
CA ASP A 163 15.65 6.36 -7.46
C ASP A 163 15.11 7.61 -8.17
N LYS A 164 15.45 7.82 -9.45
CA LYS A 164 14.89 8.91 -10.25
C LYS A 164 13.37 8.81 -10.42
N VAL A 165 12.84 7.59 -10.59
CA VAL A 165 11.39 7.36 -10.65
C VAL A 165 10.74 7.72 -9.33
N ILE A 166 11.36 7.34 -8.21
CA ILE A 166 10.89 7.67 -6.86
C ILE A 166 10.90 9.18 -6.64
N GLU A 167 11.99 9.87 -7.00
CA GLU A 167 12.08 11.33 -6.87
C GLU A 167 11.02 12.05 -7.72
N ASN A 168 10.82 11.62 -8.95
CA ASN A 168 9.78 12.18 -9.80
C ASN A 168 8.39 11.99 -9.20
N PHE A 169 8.12 10.80 -8.64
CA PHE A 169 6.85 10.54 -7.96
C PHE A 169 6.66 11.43 -6.73
N LEU A 170 7.69 11.59 -5.89
CA LEU A 170 7.64 12.48 -4.73
C LEU A 170 7.38 13.94 -5.11
N ALA A 171 7.88 14.38 -6.26
CA ALA A 171 7.59 15.72 -6.78
C ALA A 171 6.12 15.88 -7.21
N ASN A 172 5.45 14.79 -7.63
CA ASN A 172 4.03 14.82 -7.99
C ASN A 172 3.10 14.79 -6.75
N VAL A 173 3.60 14.34 -5.61
CA VAL A 173 2.84 14.22 -4.36
C VAL A 173 3.54 14.96 -3.20
N PRO A 174 3.77 16.30 -3.34
CA PRO A 174 4.44 17.05 -2.30
C PRO A 174 3.59 17.06 -1.01
N TYR A 175 4.26 17.11 0.13
CA TYR A 175 3.56 17.37 1.39
C TYR A 175 3.08 18.83 1.42
N ASP A 176 1.79 19.03 1.55
CA ASP A 176 1.14 20.35 1.54
C ASP A 176 0.84 20.93 2.93
N GLY A 177 1.30 20.26 3.99
CA GLY A 177 1.06 20.68 5.38
C GLY A 177 -0.28 20.19 5.95
N THR A 178 -1.03 19.37 5.22
CA THR A 178 -2.34 18.90 5.66
C THR A 178 -2.31 17.46 6.17
N LEU A 179 -3.29 17.11 7.01
CA LEU A 179 -3.54 15.73 7.41
C LEU A 179 -4.00 14.89 6.22
N GLU A 180 -4.74 15.50 5.31
CA GLU A 180 -5.26 14.83 4.12
C GLU A 180 -4.15 14.24 3.25
N SER A 181 -3.10 15.03 2.97
CA SER A 181 -1.97 14.53 2.17
C SER A 181 -1.29 13.33 2.83
N ILE A 182 -1.14 13.34 4.16
CA ILE A 182 -0.56 12.23 4.92
C ILE A 182 -1.44 10.99 4.80
N ILE A 183 -2.74 11.12 5.07
CA ILE A 183 -3.65 9.98 5.09
C ILE A 183 -3.87 9.40 3.70
N ASN A 184 -3.94 10.24 2.66
CA ASN A 184 -4.06 9.77 1.28
C ASN A 184 -2.88 8.87 0.88
N GLN A 185 -1.64 9.27 1.19
CA GLN A 185 -0.47 8.43 0.90
C GLN A 185 -0.36 7.22 1.83
N LYS A 186 -0.76 7.36 3.10
CA LYS A 186 -0.86 6.23 4.02
C LYS A 186 -1.89 5.20 3.55
N TYR A 187 -3.04 5.64 3.06
CA TYR A 187 -4.07 4.76 2.48
C TYR A 187 -3.51 3.89 1.35
N VAL A 188 -2.77 4.49 0.43
CA VAL A 188 -2.11 3.74 -0.65
C VAL A 188 -1.05 2.78 -0.06
N ALA A 189 -0.22 3.23 0.89
CA ALA A 189 0.81 2.40 1.52
C ALA A 189 0.24 1.21 2.28
N LEU A 190 -0.98 1.32 2.82
CA LEU A 190 -1.70 0.26 3.53
C LEU A 190 -2.36 -0.76 2.59
N PHE A 191 -2.01 -0.80 1.30
CA PHE A 191 -2.43 -1.88 0.42
C PHE A 191 -2.14 -3.25 1.06
N TRP A 192 -3.12 -4.16 1.06
CA TRP A 192 -3.17 -5.42 1.80
C TRP A 192 -3.45 -5.32 3.32
N VAL A 193 -3.50 -4.12 3.91
CA VAL A 193 -3.78 -3.90 5.34
C VAL A 193 -5.07 -3.09 5.51
N GLY A 194 -6.15 -3.59 4.92
CA GLY A 194 -7.41 -2.84 4.76
C GLY A 194 -8.09 -2.42 6.07
N TYR A 195 -7.86 -3.11 7.18
CA TYR A 195 -8.43 -2.73 8.48
C TYR A 195 -7.87 -1.41 8.99
N GLU A 196 -6.58 -1.18 8.83
CA GLU A 196 -5.92 0.07 9.22
C GLU A 196 -6.37 1.22 8.34
N ALA A 197 -6.48 1.01 7.03
CA ALA A 197 -7.01 2.00 6.09
C ALA A 197 -8.45 2.40 6.43
N TRP A 198 -9.30 1.44 6.79
CA TRP A 198 -10.67 1.71 7.22
C TRP A 198 -10.74 2.45 8.56
N ALA A 199 -9.87 2.10 9.52
CA ALA A 199 -9.78 2.80 10.80
C ALA A 199 -9.34 4.26 10.60
N ASP A 200 -8.37 4.51 9.72
CA ASP A 200 -7.93 5.86 9.36
C ASP A 200 -9.05 6.67 8.72
N TYR A 201 -9.79 6.10 7.77
CA TYR A 201 -10.95 6.75 7.18
C TYR A 201 -11.99 7.15 8.24
N ARG A 202 -12.32 6.24 9.15
CA ARG A 202 -13.31 6.51 10.20
C ARG A 202 -12.92 7.60 11.18
N ARG A 203 -11.62 7.74 11.48
CA ARG A 203 -11.15 8.76 12.43
C ARG A 203 -10.82 10.10 11.79
N THR A 204 -10.54 10.12 10.48
CA THR A 204 -10.06 11.33 9.78
C THR A 204 -11.01 11.83 8.70
N GLY A 205 -11.83 10.97 8.13
CA GLY A 205 -12.66 11.26 6.97
C GLY A 205 -11.91 11.15 5.63
N TYR A 206 -10.62 10.77 5.63
CA TYR A 206 -9.79 10.64 4.43
C TYR A 206 -9.45 9.17 4.13
N PRO A 207 -9.26 8.83 2.82
CA PRO A 207 -9.49 9.62 1.61
C PRO A 207 -10.97 9.87 1.34
N VAL A 208 -11.29 10.96 0.65
CA VAL A 208 -12.65 11.29 0.18
C VAL A 208 -12.85 10.87 -1.27
#